data_4e6a7409278d7cfd20ebffb14663113e
#
_entry.id   4e6a7409278d7cfd20ebffb14663113e
#
_cell.length_a   1.000
_cell.length_b   1.000
_cell.length_c   1.000
_cell.angle_alpha   90.00
_cell.angle_beta   90.00
_cell.angle_gamma   90.00
#
_symmetry.space_group_name_H-M   'P 1'
#
loop_
_entity.id
_entity.type
_entity.pdbx_description
1 polymer ?
#
loop_
_entity_poly.entity_id
_entity_poly.type
_entity_poly.pdbx_seq_one_letter_code
_entity_poly.pdbx_strand_id
1 'polypeptide(L)'
;MRQAPEITRPRRYRLLCPIARAMDRIGDRWALLILRDLHAGPARFTELQVGLPGVASNLLTNRLRQLEADGLVRRRDAEYGTILYELTETGEGTADFLFELAQFGAQFPPDKEVHRPGNLRTIALTLRVACQRATDPSMNVRAQLIVDDERLALTVTNGMVDVEYGIAHKPEVTLTTSYEPFVAAGDGRMPLDEFASKHSRIEGDPEKARVLIDLLGRALVRQR
;
A
#
# COMPACT_ATOMS: atom_id res chain seq x y z
N MET A 1 -19.94 1.86 -35.57
CA MET A 1 -19.97 1.39 -34.19
C MET A 1 -18.86 0.34 -34.03
N ARG A 2 -17.75 0.67 -33.34
CA ARG A 2 -16.71 -0.34 -33.02
C ARG A 2 -17.20 -1.11 -31.80
N GLN A 3 -17.42 -2.41 -31.95
CA GLN A 3 -17.71 -3.30 -30.82
C GLN A 3 -16.55 -3.21 -29.82
N ALA A 4 -16.90 -3.00 -28.57
CA ALA A 4 -15.91 -3.07 -27.47
C ALA A 4 -15.27 -4.48 -27.48
N PRO A 5 -13.96 -4.61 -27.29
CA PRO A 5 -13.31 -5.91 -27.27
C PRO A 5 -13.91 -6.78 -26.16
N GLU A 6 -14.33 -7.97 -26.53
CA GLU A 6 -14.88 -8.98 -25.64
C GLU A 6 -13.87 -9.28 -24.52
N ILE A 7 -14.26 -9.06 -23.28
CA ILE A 7 -13.41 -9.37 -22.12
C ILE A 7 -13.30 -10.89 -22.08
N THR A 8 -12.17 -11.42 -22.52
CA THR A 8 -11.88 -12.86 -22.40
C THR A 8 -11.80 -13.16 -20.89
N ARG A 9 -12.89 -13.68 -20.33
CA ARG A 9 -12.91 -14.10 -18.92
C ARG A 9 -11.90 -15.21 -18.75
N PRO A 10 -10.99 -15.12 -17.73
CA PRO A 10 -10.07 -16.21 -17.43
C PRO A 10 -10.85 -17.50 -17.14
N ARG A 11 -10.21 -18.66 -17.41
CA ARG A 11 -10.79 -19.96 -17.09
C ARG A 11 -11.13 -20.03 -15.61
N ARG A 12 -12.40 -20.28 -15.29
CA ARG A 12 -12.86 -20.46 -13.90
C ARG A 12 -12.56 -21.88 -13.44
N TYR A 13 -12.15 -22.01 -12.18
CA TYR A 13 -11.89 -23.32 -11.55
C TYR A 13 -13.16 -24.16 -11.42
N ARG A 14 -14.33 -23.54 -11.30
CA ARG A 14 -15.64 -24.21 -11.11
C ARG A 14 -15.66 -25.12 -9.88
N LEU A 15 -14.90 -24.75 -8.82
CA LEU A 15 -14.82 -25.45 -7.56
C LEU A 15 -15.66 -24.74 -6.50
N LEU A 16 -16.24 -25.51 -5.57
CA LEU A 16 -16.94 -24.95 -4.40
C LEU A 16 -15.96 -24.35 -3.36
N CYS A 17 -14.68 -24.58 -3.52
CA CYS A 17 -13.62 -24.07 -2.64
C CYS A 17 -13.61 -22.52 -2.62
N PRO A 18 -13.73 -21.86 -1.43
CA PRO A 18 -13.63 -20.40 -1.33
C PRO A 18 -12.31 -19.83 -1.87
N ILE A 19 -11.19 -20.53 -1.68
CA ILE A 19 -9.88 -20.11 -2.21
C ILE A 19 -9.91 -20.11 -3.75
N ALA A 20 -10.45 -21.15 -4.37
CA ALA A 20 -10.56 -21.19 -5.84
C ALA A 20 -11.45 -20.06 -6.36
N ARG A 21 -12.53 -19.72 -5.66
CA ARG A 21 -13.41 -18.58 -6.02
C ARG A 21 -12.70 -17.24 -5.86
N ALA A 22 -11.83 -17.09 -4.87
CA ALA A 22 -10.98 -15.90 -4.74
C ALA A 22 -9.98 -15.84 -5.89
N MET A 23 -9.30 -16.95 -6.20
CA MET A 23 -8.35 -17.01 -7.33
C MET A 23 -9.00 -16.76 -8.69
N ASP A 24 -10.29 -17.09 -8.86
CA ASP A 24 -11.06 -16.71 -10.05
C ASP A 24 -11.21 -15.18 -10.25
N ARG A 25 -11.06 -14.38 -9.17
CA ARG A 25 -11.19 -12.92 -9.15
C ARG A 25 -9.85 -12.22 -9.19
N ILE A 26 -8.92 -12.66 -8.33
CA ILE A 26 -7.67 -11.97 -8.04
C ILE A 26 -6.43 -12.83 -8.29
N GLY A 27 -6.57 -14.05 -8.82
CA GLY A 27 -5.45 -14.98 -9.04
C GLY A 27 -4.45 -14.57 -10.13
N ASP A 28 -4.67 -13.46 -10.80
CA ASP A 28 -3.67 -12.86 -11.67
C ASP A 28 -2.67 -12.03 -10.85
N ARG A 29 -1.38 -12.22 -11.12
CA ARG A 29 -0.30 -11.54 -10.37
C ARG A 29 -0.41 -10.01 -10.35
N TRP A 30 -0.95 -9.41 -11.41
CA TRP A 30 -1.11 -7.95 -11.48
C TRP A 30 -2.32 -7.47 -10.69
N ALA A 31 -3.39 -8.27 -10.60
CA ALA A 31 -4.57 -7.92 -9.81
C ALA A 31 -4.23 -7.67 -8.34
N LEU A 32 -3.43 -8.56 -7.73
CA LEU A 32 -2.98 -8.40 -6.34
C LEU A 32 -2.12 -7.15 -6.14
N LEU A 33 -1.23 -6.85 -7.09
CA LEU A 33 -0.37 -5.67 -7.02
C LEU A 33 -1.15 -4.36 -7.23
N ILE A 34 -2.17 -4.37 -8.10
CA ILE A 34 -3.08 -3.22 -8.27
C ILE A 34 -3.86 -2.95 -6.98
N LEU A 35 -4.43 -3.99 -6.37
CA LEU A 35 -5.14 -3.86 -5.09
C LEU A 35 -4.21 -3.31 -4.00
N ARG A 36 -2.98 -3.84 -3.88
CA ARG A 36 -1.95 -3.34 -2.97
C ARG A 36 -1.73 -1.83 -3.14
N ASP A 37 -1.55 -1.36 -4.37
CA ASP A 37 -1.27 0.05 -4.63
C ASP A 37 -2.48 0.95 -4.37
N LEU A 38 -3.70 0.45 -4.59
CA LEU A 38 -4.94 1.17 -4.29
C LEU A 38 -5.24 1.26 -2.79
N HIS A 39 -4.66 0.41 -1.96
CA HIS A 39 -4.71 0.57 -0.49
C HIS A 39 -3.97 1.81 0.01
N ALA A 40 -3.15 2.43 -0.82
CA ALA A 40 -2.53 3.73 -0.55
C ALA A 40 -3.42 4.93 -0.97
N GLY A 41 -4.71 4.70 -1.15
CA GLY A 41 -5.68 5.69 -1.61
C GLY A 41 -5.90 5.70 -3.12
N PRO A 42 -6.84 6.52 -3.59
CA PRO A 42 -7.20 6.63 -5.01
C PRO A 42 -5.99 6.94 -5.89
N ALA A 43 -5.98 6.39 -7.10
CA ALA A 43 -4.88 6.55 -8.04
C ALA A 43 -5.35 6.77 -9.48
N ARG A 44 -4.59 7.56 -10.23
CA ARG A 44 -4.74 7.66 -11.69
C ARG A 44 -4.16 6.41 -12.36
N PHE A 45 -4.60 6.15 -13.57
CA PHE A 45 -4.02 5.06 -14.39
C PHE A 45 -2.50 5.16 -14.51
N THR A 46 -1.99 6.38 -14.76
CA THR A 46 -0.56 6.64 -14.91
C THR A 46 0.24 6.41 -13.63
N GLU A 47 -0.34 6.71 -12.47
CA GLU A 47 0.29 6.46 -11.16
C GLU A 47 0.41 4.96 -10.87
N LEU A 48 -0.64 4.19 -11.17
CA LEU A 48 -0.60 2.73 -11.09
C LEU A 48 0.42 2.13 -12.06
N GLN A 49 0.50 2.66 -13.28
CA GLN A 49 1.45 2.18 -14.28
C GLN A 49 2.91 2.43 -13.86
N VAL A 50 3.19 3.56 -13.22
CA VAL A 50 4.52 3.87 -12.64
C VAL A 50 4.82 2.95 -11.45
N GLY A 51 3.84 2.70 -10.59
CA GLY A 51 3.97 1.81 -9.42
C GLY A 51 4.16 0.33 -9.77
N LEU A 52 3.83 -0.06 -11.01
CA LEU A 52 3.87 -1.45 -11.49
C LEU A 52 4.83 -1.61 -12.68
N PRO A 53 6.15 -1.49 -12.47
CA PRO A 53 7.11 -1.59 -13.56
C PRO A 53 6.98 -2.93 -14.28
N GLY A 54 6.94 -2.86 -15.62
CA GLY A 54 6.78 -4.05 -16.48
C GLY A 54 5.34 -4.42 -16.83
N VAL A 55 4.32 -3.76 -16.28
CA VAL A 55 2.94 -3.95 -16.72
C VAL A 55 2.69 -3.21 -18.05
N ALA A 56 2.22 -3.93 -19.07
CA ALA A 56 1.79 -3.29 -20.31
C ALA A 56 0.47 -2.55 -20.10
N SER A 57 0.29 -1.37 -20.73
CA SER A 57 -0.89 -0.51 -20.54
C SER A 57 -2.21 -1.22 -20.88
N ASN A 58 -2.22 -2.07 -21.93
CA ASN A 58 -3.40 -2.85 -22.29
C ASN A 58 -3.74 -3.90 -21.22
N LEU A 59 -2.73 -4.51 -20.60
CA LEU A 59 -2.91 -5.47 -19.52
C LEU A 59 -3.45 -4.77 -18.27
N LEU A 60 -2.87 -3.64 -17.85
CA LEU A 60 -3.37 -2.84 -16.74
C LEU A 60 -4.84 -2.43 -16.97
N THR A 61 -5.16 -1.92 -18.16
CA THR A 61 -6.54 -1.57 -18.52
C THR A 61 -7.49 -2.76 -18.36
N ASN A 62 -7.10 -3.94 -18.84
CA ASN A 62 -7.94 -5.14 -18.75
C ASN A 62 -8.12 -5.60 -17.31
N ARG A 63 -7.08 -5.52 -16.48
CA ARG A 63 -7.15 -5.88 -15.06
C ARG A 63 -8.03 -4.93 -14.25
N LEU A 64 -7.89 -3.63 -14.47
CA LEU A 64 -8.76 -2.64 -13.83
C LEU A 64 -10.22 -2.87 -14.18
N ARG A 65 -10.56 -3.09 -15.47
CA ARG A 65 -11.93 -3.43 -15.89
C ARG A 65 -12.46 -4.71 -15.23
N GLN A 66 -11.60 -5.72 -15.07
CA GLN A 66 -12.00 -6.96 -14.41
C GLN A 66 -12.25 -6.76 -12.92
N LEU A 67 -11.38 -6.02 -12.22
CA LEU A 67 -11.56 -5.68 -10.80
C LEU A 67 -12.81 -4.82 -10.58
N GLU A 68 -13.14 -3.93 -11.53
CA GLU A 68 -14.42 -3.18 -11.53
C GLU A 68 -15.61 -4.13 -11.67
N ALA A 69 -15.58 -5.03 -12.64
CA ALA A 69 -16.66 -6.01 -12.89
C ALA A 69 -16.84 -6.99 -11.72
N ASP A 70 -15.80 -7.27 -10.98
CA ASP A 70 -15.81 -8.11 -9.78
C ASP A 70 -16.15 -7.32 -8.50
N GLY A 71 -16.36 -5.99 -8.59
CA GLY A 71 -16.79 -5.13 -7.49
C GLY A 71 -15.71 -4.85 -6.45
N LEU A 72 -14.43 -5.01 -6.80
CA LEU A 72 -13.28 -4.74 -5.91
C LEU A 72 -12.74 -3.31 -6.07
N VAL A 73 -12.87 -2.76 -7.27
CA VAL A 73 -12.41 -1.42 -7.63
C VAL A 73 -13.57 -0.66 -8.23
N ARG A 74 -13.60 0.64 -8.07
CA ARG A 74 -14.52 1.53 -8.79
C ARG A 74 -13.76 2.69 -9.39
N ARG A 75 -14.34 3.24 -10.46
CA ARG A 75 -13.88 4.49 -11.07
C ARG A 75 -14.62 5.65 -10.42
N ARG A 76 -13.91 6.73 -10.18
CA ARG A 76 -14.47 7.99 -9.71
C ARG A 76 -13.97 9.13 -10.59
N ASP A 77 -14.91 9.94 -11.06
CA ASP A 77 -14.56 11.17 -11.75
C ASP A 77 -14.05 12.19 -10.71
N ALA A 78 -12.88 12.73 -10.97
CA ALA A 78 -12.29 13.81 -10.19
C ALA A 78 -12.30 15.11 -11.00
N GLU A 79 -11.83 16.18 -10.41
CA GLU A 79 -11.77 17.48 -11.06
C GLU A 79 -11.01 17.44 -12.39
N TYR A 80 -11.40 18.30 -13.31
CA TYR A 80 -10.81 18.46 -14.65
C TYR A 80 -10.86 17.18 -15.52
N GLY A 81 -11.90 16.36 -15.38
CA GLY A 81 -12.07 15.15 -16.19
C GLY A 81 -11.07 14.03 -15.87
N THR A 82 -10.39 14.13 -14.74
CA THR A 82 -9.46 13.10 -14.27
C THR A 82 -10.25 11.89 -13.76
N ILE A 83 -9.84 10.69 -14.17
CA ILE A 83 -10.39 9.44 -13.65
C ILE A 83 -9.45 8.88 -12.60
N LEU A 84 -10.00 8.62 -11.42
CA LEU A 84 -9.34 7.90 -10.34
C LEU A 84 -9.93 6.50 -10.20
N TYR A 85 -9.08 5.55 -9.86
CA TYR A 85 -9.46 4.20 -9.42
C TYR A 85 -9.31 4.15 -7.90
N GLU A 86 -10.26 3.56 -7.23
CA GLU A 86 -10.25 3.42 -5.77
C GLU A 86 -10.88 2.07 -5.38
N LEU A 87 -10.54 1.58 -4.18
CA LEU A 87 -11.13 0.36 -3.66
C LEU A 87 -12.60 0.58 -3.30
N THR A 88 -13.40 -0.47 -3.47
CA THR A 88 -14.72 -0.57 -2.84
C THR A 88 -14.57 -1.13 -1.43
N GLU A 89 -15.65 -1.19 -0.63
CA GLU A 89 -15.64 -1.86 0.66
C GLU A 89 -15.16 -3.33 0.55
N THR A 90 -15.57 -4.05 -0.50
CA THR A 90 -15.08 -5.41 -0.78
C THR A 90 -13.59 -5.42 -1.13
N GLY A 91 -13.11 -4.42 -1.86
CA GLY A 91 -11.70 -4.23 -2.18
C GLY A 91 -10.87 -3.94 -0.92
N GLU A 92 -11.36 -3.08 -0.02
CA GLU A 92 -10.71 -2.80 1.28
C GLU A 92 -10.56 -4.07 2.13
N GLY A 93 -11.52 -5.00 2.06
CA GLY A 93 -11.45 -6.29 2.72
C GLY A 93 -10.28 -7.18 2.31
N THR A 94 -9.49 -6.79 1.29
CA THR A 94 -8.29 -7.53 0.87
C THR A 94 -7.04 -7.19 1.70
N ALA A 95 -7.09 -6.18 2.59
CA ALA A 95 -5.92 -5.66 3.30
C ALA A 95 -5.17 -6.72 4.12
N ASP A 96 -5.87 -7.43 5.00
CA ASP A 96 -5.24 -8.42 5.87
C ASP A 96 -4.64 -9.59 5.10
N PHE A 97 -5.38 -10.09 4.11
CA PHE A 97 -4.89 -11.19 3.29
C PHE A 97 -3.67 -10.79 2.45
N LEU A 98 -3.63 -9.57 1.89
CA LEU A 98 -2.47 -9.05 1.17
C LEU A 98 -1.27 -8.83 2.10
N PHE A 99 -1.53 -8.42 3.34
CA PHE A 99 -0.50 -8.31 4.36
C PHE A 99 0.11 -9.68 4.68
N GLU A 100 -0.71 -10.71 4.92
CA GLU A 100 -0.22 -12.08 5.16
C GLU A 100 0.55 -12.64 3.95
N LEU A 101 0.10 -12.30 2.73
CA LEU A 101 0.82 -12.65 1.51
C LEU A 101 2.19 -11.95 1.44
N ALA A 102 2.28 -10.68 1.87
CA ALA A 102 3.55 -9.95 1.95
C ALA A 102 4.49 -10.57 2.98
N GLN A 103 3.98 -10.98 4.15
CA GLN A 103 4.74 -11.70 5.18
C GLN A 103 5.28 -13.05 4.66
N PHE A 104 4.44 -13.78 3.92
CA PHE A 104 4.87 -15.01 3.28
C PHE A 104 5.98 -14.71 2.25
N GLY A 105 5.81 -13.67 1.41
CA GLY A 105 6.79 -13.27 0.40
C GLY A 105 8.14 -12.83 1.01
N ALA A 106 8.13 -12.19 2.17
CA ALA A 106 9.33 -11.74 2.87
C ALA A 106 10.27 -12.89 3.32
N GLN A 107 9.78 -14.12 3.37
CA GLN A 107 10.60 -15.30 3.67
C GLN A 107 11.53 -15.70 2.52
N PHE A 108 11.28 -15.18 1.33
CA PHE A 108 12.07 -15.46 0.14
C PHE A 108 13.01 -14.28 -0.12
N PRO A 109 14.36 -14.51 -0.17
CA PRO A 109 15.28 -13.43 -0.46
C PRO A 109 15.02 -12.88 -1.88
N PRO A 110 15.11 -11.56 -2.08
CA PRO A 110 14.97 -10.99 -3.40
C PRO A 110 16.09 -11.46 -4.33
N ASP A 111 15.77 -11.64 -5.61
CA ASP A 111 16.77 -11.89 -6.63
C ASP A 111 17.74 -10.71 -6.74
N LYS A 112 18.98 -10.99 -7.21
CA LYS A 112 20.02 -9.95 -7.32
C LYS A 112 19.67 -8.79 -8.25
N GLU A 113 18.71 -8.99 -9.14
CA GLU A 113 18.24 -7.99 -10.13
C GLU A 113 16.90 -7.32 -9.73
N VAL A 114 16.60 -7.25 -8.44
CA VAL A 114 15.38 -6.60 -7.99
C VAL A 114 15.45 -5.10 -8.25
N HIS A 115 14.49 -4.62 -9.00
CA HIS A 115 14.29 -3.19 -9.22
C HIS A 115 13.55 -2.55 -8.04
N ARG A 116 13.96 -1.32 -7.73
CA ARG A 116 13.23 -0.47 -6.80
C ARG A 116 11.76 -0.35 -7.25
N PRO A 117 10.78 -0.41 -6.34
CA PRO A 117 9.39 -0.15 -6.69
C PRO A 117 9.23 1.24 -7.34
N GLY A 118 8.25 1.38 -8.21
CA GLY A 118 8.03 2.61 -8.95
C GLY A 118 7.60 3.79 -8.07
N ASN A 119 6.95 3.51 -6.91
CA ASN A 119 6.56 4.53 -5.92
C ASN A 119 6.26 3.91 -4.55
N LEU A 120 6.07 4.75 -3.53
CA LEU A 120 5.82 4.33 -2.14
C LEU A 120 4.42 3.73 -1.90
N ARG A 121 3.51 3.76 -2.87
CA ARG A 121 2.21 3.07 -2.75
C ARG A 121 2.40 1.60 -2.39
N THR A 122 3.49 1.00 -2.86
CA THR A 122 3.81 -0.41 -2.62
C THR A 122 4.03 -0.76 -1.15
N ILE A 123 4.36 0.22 -0.31
CA ILE A 123 4.66 0.03 1.12
C ILE A 123 3.47 0.42 2.01
N ALA A 124 2.57 1.29 1.52
CA ALA A 124 1.51 1.87 2.32
C ALA A 124 0.61 0.82 2.99
N LEU A 125 0.24 -0.23 2.27
CA LEU A 125 -0.58 -1.31 2.82
C LEU A 125 0.10 -2.01 4.01
N THR A 126 1.34 -2.44 3.83
CA THR A 126 2.06 -3.18 4.87
C THR A 126 2.31 -2.30 6.09
N LEU A 127 2.65 -1.04 5.89
CA LEU A 127 2.80 -0.06 6.96
C LEU A 127 1.47 0.16 7.70
N ARG A 128 0.36 0.36 6.98
CA ARG A 128 -0.98 0.55 7.56
C ARG A 128 -1.38 -0.63 8.44
N VAL A 129 -1.33 -1.85 7.91
CA VAL A 129 -1.78 -3.04 8.63
C VAL A 129 -0.85 -3.34 9.82
N ALA A 130 0.46 -3.22 9.66
CA ALA A 130 1.41 -3.39 10.76
C ALA A 130 1.17 -2.38 11.90
N CYS A 131 1.00 -1.10 11.57
CA CYS A 131 0.67 -0.06 12.54
C CYS A 131 -0.70 -0.29 13.17
N GLN A 132 -1.73 -0.69 12.40
CA GLN A 132 -3.07 -0.99 12.93
C GLN A 132 -3.02 -2.12 13.97
N ARG A 133 -2.23 -3.14 13.75
CA ARG A 133 -2.04 -4.25 14.70
C ARG A 133 -1.24 -3.85 15.95
N ALA A 134 -0.45 -2.78 15.87
CA ALA A 134 0.44 -2.31 16.93
C ALA A 134 -0.13 -1.16 17.76
N THR A 135 -1.12 -0.45 17.25
CA THR A 135 -1.73 0.72 17.89
C THR A 135 -2.64 0.36 19.06
N ASP A 136 -2.97 1.33 19.86
CA ASP A 136 -4.01 1.27 20.89
C ASP A 136 -4.93 2.50 20.83
N PRO A 137 -6.12 2.47 21.46
CA PRO A 137 -7.11 3.56 21.36
C PRO A 137 -6.65 4.93 21.88
N SER A 138 -5.58 5.00 22.67
CA SER A 138 -5.03 6.26 23.18
C SER A 138 -4.15 6.98 22.18
N MET A 139 -3.66 6.27 21.16
CA MET A 139 -2.75 6.82 20.16
C MET A 139 -3.46 7.74 19.19
N ASN A 140 -2.90 8.94 19.03
CA ASN A 140 -3.36 9.94 18.06
C ASN A 140 -2.14 10.68 17.51
N VAL A 141 -1.93 10.61 16.19
CA VAL A 141 -0.85 11.34 15.52
C VAL A 141 -1.17 11.54 14.03
N ARG A 142 -0.84 12.71 13.50
CA ARG A 142 -0.81 12.97 12.05
C ARG A 142 0.63 13.20 11.64
N ALA A 143 1.16 12.27 10.88
CA ALA A 143 2.54 12.29 10.42
C ALA A 143 2.64 12.44 8.90
N GLN A 144 3.61 13.22 8.45
CA GLN A 144 4.10 13.19 7.09
C GLN A 144 5.37 12.37 7.04
N LEU A 145 5.39 11.30 6.28
CA LEU A 145 6.59 10.56 5.95
C LEU A 145 7.09 11.03 4.58
N ILE A 146 8.33 11.47 4.51
CA ILE A 146 9.01 11.88 3.28
C ILE A 146 10.17 10.91 3.06
N VAL A 147 10.08 10.14 1.99
CA VAL A 147 11.10 9.14 1.62
C VAL A 147 11.64 9.49 0.24
N ASP A 148 12.87 9.97 0.18
CA ASP A 148 13.41 10.69 -0.98
C ASP A 148 12.47 11.85 -1.39
N ASP A 149 11.87 11.79 -2.59
CA ASP A 149 10.94 12.81 -3.10
C ASP A 149 9.47 12.44 -2.93
N GLU A 150 9.17 11.27 -2.37
CA GLU A 150 7.81 10.75 -2.23
C GLU A 150 7.25 10.95 -0.83
N ARG A 151 5.94 10.92 -0.71
CA ARG A 151 5.23 11.23 0.54
C ARG A 151 4.17 10.20 0.87
N LEU A 152 4.11 9.83 2.15
CA LEU A 152 2.99 9.09 2.74
C LEU A 152 2.42 9.91 3.90
N ALA A 153 1.12 10.06 3.93
CA ALA A 153 0.38 10.58 5.08
C ALA A 153 0.03 9.40 6.00
N LEU A 154 0.51 9.41 7.25
CA LEU A 154 0.13 8.44 8.26
C LEU A 154 -0.71 9.16 9.30
N THR A 155 -1.95 8.70 9.49
CA THR A 155 -2.87 9.27 10.47
C THR A 155 -3.33 8.19 11.43
N VAL A 156 -3.25 8.47 12.73
CA VAL A 156 -3.83 7.63 13.78
C VAL A 156 -4.85 8.48 14.52
N THR A 157 -6.08 8.01 14.57
CA THR A 157 -7.18 8.66 15.29
C THR A 157 -7.90 7.63 16.15
N ASN A 158 -7.81 7.79 17.48
CA ASN A 158 -8.38 6.84 18.44
C ASN A 158 -7.99 5.37 18.14
N GLY A 159 -6.73 5.16 17.80
CA GLY A 159 -6.18 3.85 17.45
C GLY A 159 -6.54 3.33 16.06
N MET A 160 -7.28 4.07 15.26
CA MET A 160 -7.52 3.73 13.85
C MET A 160 -6.41 4.32 12.99
N VAL A 161 -5.75 3.46 12.22
CA VAL A 161 -4.60 3.83 11.38
C VAL A 161 -5.02 3.93 9.92
N ASP A 162 -4.63 5.03 9.31
CA ASP A 162 -4.71 5.23 7.87
C ASP A 162 -3.36 5.63 7.29
N VAL A 163 -3.04 5.13 6.10
CA VAL A 163 -1.80 5.46 5.38
C VAL A 163 -2.13 5.70 3.90
N GLU A 164 -2.03 6.95 3.49
CA GLU A 164 -2.31 7.37 2.12
C GLU A 164 -1.05 7.90 1.43
N TYR A 165 -0.96 7.66 0.13
CA TYR A 165 0.07 8.24 -0.71
C TYR A 165 -0.25 9.71 -1.00
N GLY A 166 0.63 10.61 -0.57
CA GLY A 166 0.49 12.04 -0.78
C GLY A 166 0.80 12.89 0.44
N ILE A 167 0.20 14.08 0.47
CA ILE A 167 0.48 15.11 1.48
C ILE A 167 -0.50 14.96 2.63
N ALA A 168 0.04 14.85 3.84
CA ALA A 168 -0.75 14.80 5.07
C ALA A 168 -1.44 16.15 5.34
N HIS A 169 -2.70 16.08 5.80
CA HIS A 169 -3.40 17.29 6.22
C HIS A 169 -2.94 17.73 7.60
N LYS A 170 -2.32 18.93 7.69
CA LYS A 170 -1.79 19.52 8.94
C LYS A 170 -1.00 18.50 9.77
N PRO A 171 0.11 17.98 9.29
CA PRO A 171 0.92 17.03 10.05
C PRO A 171 1.44 17.67 11.33
N GLU A 172 1.44 16.90 12.42
CA GLU A 172 2.00 17.30 13.72
C GLU A 172 3.49 16.96 13.78
N VAL A 173 3.90 15.96 13.00
CA VAL A 173 5.29 15.50 12.89
C VAL A 173 5.62 15.14 11.45
N THR A 174 6.85 15.44 11.03
CA THR A 174 7.40 15.07 9.73
C THR A 174 8.64 14.23 9.95
N LEU A 175 8.68 13.04 9.34
CA LEU A 175 9.84 12.16 9.29
C LEU A 175 10.37 12.16 7.86
N THR A 176 11.62 12.58 7.68
CA THR A 176 12.31 12.59 6.39
C THR A 176 13.45 11.58 6.40
N THR A 177 13.53 10.75 5.37
CA THR A 177 14.56 9.72 5.22
C THR A 177 14.77 9.39 3.74
N SER A 178 15.70 8.49 3.44
CA SER A 178 15.85 7.88 2.12
C SER A 178 15.28 6.46 2.07
N TYR A 179 15.07 5.94 0.86
CA TYR A 179 14.38 4.67 0.63
C TYR A 179 15.08 3.48 1.29
N GLU A 180 16.41 3.34 1.13
CA GLU A 180 17.12 2.16 1.64
C GLU A 180 17.06 2.02 3.16
N PRO A 181 17.38 3.07 3.98
CA PRO A 181 17.21 2.99 5.42
C PRO A 181 15.75 2.74 5.85
N PHE A 182 14.78 3.34 5.14
CA PHE A 182 13.37 3.15 5.44
C PHE A 182 12.95 1.69 5.31
N VAL A 183 13.32 1.05 4.18
CA VAL A 183 13.05 -0.37 3.97
C VAL A 183 13.85 -1.25 4.91
N ALA A 184 15.12 -0.92 5.15
CA ALA A 184 15.96 -1.70 6.06
C ALA A 184 15.41 -1.70 7.51
N ALA A 185 14.85 -0.58 7.97
CA ALA A 185 14.14 -0.52 9.24
C ALA A 185 12.84 -1.34 9.18
N GLY A 186 12.04 -1.19 8.11
CA GLY A 186 10.80 -1.93 7.89
C GLY A 186 10.97 -3.45 7.90
N ASP A 187 12.05 -3.94 7.28
CA ASP A 187 12.39 -5.38 7.21
C ASP A 187 13.13 -5.88 8.49
N GLY A 188 13.36 -5.00 9.48
CA GLY A 188 14.09 -5.33 10.69
C GLY A 188 15.61 -5.61 10.49
N ARG A 189 16.17 -5.24 9.32
CA ARG A 189 17.61 -5.30 9.04
C ARG A 189 18.39 -4.15 9.69
N MET A 190 17.69 -3.08 10.07
CA MET A 190 18.23 -1.93 10.79
C MET A 190 17.41 -1.72 12.08
N PRO A 191 18.06 -1.58 13.25
CA PRO A 191 17.38 -1.20 14.49
C PRO A 191 16.68 0.17 14.36
N LEU A 192 15.50 0.31 14.95
CA LEU A 192 14.71 1.54 14.83
C LEU A 192 15.39 2.76 15.48
N ASP A 193 16.11 2.57 16.58
CA ASP A 193 16.88 3.61 17.24
C ASP A 193 18.04 4.11 16.38
N GLU A 194 18.70 3.22 15.66
CA GLU A 194 19.70 3.57 14.67
C GLU A 194 19.08 4.32 13.50
N PHE A 195 17.98 3.83 12.95
CA PHE A 195 17.21 4.49 11.89
C PHE A 195 16.80 5.91 12.32
N ALA A 196 16.18 6.05 13.49
CA ALA A 196 15.68 7.33 13.99
C ALA A 196 16.79 8.35 14.24
N SER A 197 17.96 7.90 14.75
CA SER A 197 19.05 8.81 15.13
C SER A 197 20.03 9.13 14.01
N LYS A 198 20.25 8.21 13.06
CA LYS A 198 21.30 8.36 12.04
C LYS A 198 20.78 8.50 10.62
N HIS A 199 19.58 7.97 10.32
CA HIS A 199 19.07 7.84 8.97
C HIS A 199 17.74 8.55 8.74
N SER A 200 17.21 9.23 9.77
CA SER A 200 16.00 10.03 9.61
C SER A 200 16.16 11.41 10.28
N ARG A 201 15.41 12.36 9.77
CA ARG A 201 15.18 13.67 10.37
C ARG A 201 13.74 13.77 10.81
N ILE A 202 13.52 14.04 12.08
CA ILE A 202 12.18 14.15 12.65
C ILE A 202 11.98 15.58 13.15
N GLU A 203 10.93 16.24 12.64
CA GLU A 203 10.58 17.62 12.92
C GLU A 203 9.13 17.73 13.36
N GLY A 204 8.79 18.70 14.19
CA GLY A 204 7.43 18.96 14.66
C GLY A 204 7.29 18.77 16.17
N ASP A 205 6.10 18.36 16.61
CA ASP A 205 5.77 18.16 18.02
C ASP A 205 6.57 16.98 18.63
N PRO A 206 7.38 17.18 19.70
CA PRO A 206 8.19 16.12 20.28
C PRO A 206 7.37 14.97 20.89
N GLU A 207 6.16 15.24 21.43
CA GLU A 207 5.30 14.18 21.97
C GLU A 207 4.74 13.32 20.85
N LYS A 208 4.30 13.96 19.75
CA LYS A 208 3.83 13.24 18.55
C LYS A 208 4.95 12.46 17.87
N ALA A 209 6.17 12.98 17.88
CA ALA A 209 7.34 12.26 17.40
C ALA A 209 7.58 10.97 18.21
N ARG A 210 7.46 11.01 19.54
CA ARG A 210 7.55 9.82 20.39
C ARG A 210 6.45 8.81 20.10
N VAL A 211 5.20 9.28 19.95
CA VAL A 211 4.06 8.41 19.58
C VAL A 211 4.32 7.71 18.25
N LEU A 212 4.79 8.45 17.24
CA LEU A 212 5.11 7.88 15.92
C LEU A 212 6.21 6.80 16.03
N ILE A 213 7.32 7.10 16.69
CA ILE A 213 8.43 6.16 16.81
C ILE A 213 8.05 4.93 17.65
N ASP A 214 7.27 5.10 18.73
CA ASP A 214 6.75 3.97 19.51
C ASP A 214 5.84 3.08 18.66
N LEU A 215 4.90 3.66 17.89
CA LEU A 215 4.03 2.92 16.98
C LEU A 215 4.84 2.13 15.95
N LEU A 216 5.80 2.76 15.28
CA LEU A 216 6.65 2.09 14.30
C LEU A 216 7.47 0.96 14.96
N GLY A 217 8.00 1.19 16.15
CA GLY A 217 8.73 0.17 16.90
C GLY A 217 7.88 -1.05 17.24
N ARG A 218 6.66 -0.85 17.73
CA ARG A 218 5.71 -1.94 18.03
C ARG A 218 5.28 -2.68 16.77
N ALA A 219 5.08 -1.95 15.66
CA ALA A 219 4.73 -2.54 14.38
C ALA A 219 5.81 -3.50 13.86
N LEU A 220 7.10 -3.14 14.00
CA LEU A 220 8.23 -3.96 13.59
C LEU A 220 8.43 -5.21 14.46
N VAL A 221 8.22 -5.11 15.78
CA VAL A 221 8.36 -6.26 16.69
C VAL A 221 7.34 -7.35 16.42
N ARG A 222 6.12 -6.98 16.05
CA ARG A 222 5.03 -7.93 15.79
C ARG A 222 5.12 -8.66 14.43
N GLN A 223 6.06 -8.25 13.58
CA GLN A 223 6.31 -8.90 12.29
C GLN A 223 7.33 -10.06 12.37
N ARG A 224 7.97 -10.24 13.52
CA ARG A 224 8.89 -11.34 13.83
C ARG A 224 8.15 -12.47 14.53
#